data_116167bec263bfba3fd5bba4e816f425
#
_entry.id   116167bec263bfba3fd5bba4e816f425
#
_cell.length_a   1.000
_cell.length_b   1.000
_cell.length_c   1.000
_cell.angle_alpha   90.00
_cell.angle_beta   90.00
_cell.angle_gamma   90.00
#
_symmetry.space_group_name_H-M   'P 1'
#
loop_
_entity.id
_entity.type
_entity.pdbx_description
1 polymer ?
#
loop_
_entity_poly.entity_id
_entity_poly.type
_entity_poly.pdbx_seq_one_letter_code
_entity_poly.pdbx_strand_id
1 'polypeptide(L)'
;MSFKNVIGQAITKRRLVELLQSNRLSHALLFLGQEGSGALPLAIAFAQYVSLLPGSQGGAKNKGAGALFADDSTQTDELGLFASPEEADEWMARQPGYSKAEALIHPDIHFSYPVFPKKSGDKPLSTDFIGEWREFVAQNPYGNAYDWLQLIGAENKQGNISAYECNDIIHKLNLKTFESRFKILVMWMPEYLGNEGNKLLKLIEEPPVDTLFILVAENESLILPTILSRTQLVKIPPLESGEIERALTERAGVSSEQAQQVASISQGNYREALQLLEHAAEDWQGLLREWLNAILKTGPVAQVKWVEEINKSGREKQKQFLRYFNHLLEEAIRLRILGELPRNLPDAEKDFAVRLNKIADISQQQAIIEEIDNAVYYIERNANAKMLFHALTIKLYHIIADKTVARIN
;
A
#
# COMPACT_ATOMS: atom_id res chain seq x y z
N MET A 1 -3.99 15.31 -5.21
CA MET A 1 -4.70 14.02 -4.91
C MET A 1 -5.99 14.35 -4.19
N SER A 2 -7.15 13.86 -4.63
CA SER A 2 -8.44 14.09 -3.97
C SER A 2 -9.13 12.76 -3.75
N PHE A 3 -10.25 12.70 -3.01
CA PHE A 3 -10.96 11.45 -2.74
C PHE A 3 -11.41 10.74 -4.02
N LYS A 4 -11.80 11.48 -5.07
CA LYS A 4 -12.16 10.93 -6.40
C LYS A 4 -10.99 10.21 -7.09
N ASN A 5 -9.74 10.60 -6.79
CA ASN A 5 -8.55 9.98 -7.37
C ASN A 5 -8.22 8.64 -6.68
N VAL A 6 -8.76 8.37 -5.50
CA VAL A 6 -8.55 7.12 -4.79
C VAL A 6 -9.56 6.08 -5.31
N ILE A 7 -9.04 4.93 -5.75
CA ILE A 7 -9.87 3.81 -6.22
C ILE A 7 -10.67 3.26 -5.04
N GLY A 8 -11.94 2.99 -5.23
CA GLY A 8 -12.80 2.37 -4.23
C GLY A 8 -12.84 3.08 -2.88
N GLN A 9 -12.80 2.31 -1.79
CA GLN A 9 -12.73 2.78 -0.40
C GLN A 9 -13.91 3.70 0.00
N ALA A 10 -15.09 3.55 -0.61
CA ALA A 10 -16.22 4.47 -0.43
C ALA A 10 -16.63 4.63 1.05
N ILE A 11 -16.68 3.52 1.81
CA ILE A 11 -17.04 3.51 3.23
C ILE A 11 -15.99 4.26 4.05
N THR A 12 -14.70 4.00 3.80
CA THR A 12 -13.59 4.62 4.54
C THR A 12 -13.52 6.12 4.27
N LYS A 13 -13.68 6.55 3.01
CA LYS A 13 -13.72 7.97 2.62
C LYS A 13 -14.83 8.70 3.36
N ARG A 14 -16.06 8.16 3.35
CA ARG A 14 -17.20 8.73 4.07
C ARG A 14 -16.92 8.85 5.56
N ARG A 15 -16.42 7.79 6.18
CA ARG A 15 -16.07 7.78 7.60
C ARG A 15 -15.03 8.84 7.96
N LEU A 16 -14.02 9.07 7.12
CA LEU A 16 -13.01 10.11 7.33
C LEU A 16 -13.61 11.52 7.29
N VAL A 17 -14.52 11.79 6.35
CA VAL A 17 -15.25 13.06 6.28
C VAL A 17 -16.11 13.23 7.54
N GLU A 18 -16.86 12.21 7.96
CA GLU A 18 -17.70 12.24 9.17
C GLU A 18 -16.89 12.43 10.47
N LEU A 19 -15.72 11.80 10.59
CA LEU A 19 -14.85 11.95 11.77
C LEU A 19 -14.44 13.40 11.98
N LEU A 20 -14.14 14.11 10.89
CA LEU A 20 -13.76 15.51 10.96
C LEU A 20 -14.95 16.39 11.34
N GLN A 21 -16.09 16.20 10.69
CA GLN A 21 -17.30 16.98 10.93
C GLN A 21 -17.88 16.80 12.34
N SER A 22 -17.76 15.59 12.88
CA SER A 22 -18.21 15.28 14.25
C SER A 22 -17.25 15.76 15.34
N ASN A 23 -16.15 16.45 14.98
CA ASN A 23 -15.07 16.87 15.88
C ASN A 23 -14.49 15.69 16.72
N ARG A 24 -14.44 14.50 16.12
CA ARG A 24 -13.93 13.26 16.73
C ARG A 24 -12.59 12.84 16.14
N LEU A 25 -11.92 13.74 15.45
CA LEU A 25 -10.62 13.48 14.86
C LEU A 25 -9.57 13.31 15.95
N SER A 26 -8.97 12.12 16.04
CA SER A 26 -7.79 11.90 16.86
C SER A 26 -6.59 12.65 16.28
N HIS A 27 -5.72 13.15 17.13
CA HIS A 27 -4.47 13.80 16.71
C HIS A 27 -3.47 12.84 16.05
N ALA A 28 -3.66 11.53 16.17
CA ALA A 28 -2.82 10.51 15.55
C ALA A 28 -3.67 9.38 14.97
N LEU A 29 -3.58 9.19 13.66
CA LEU A 29 -4.28 8.15 12.92
C LEU A 29 -3.27 7.16 12.34
N LEU A 30 -3.60 5.87 12.37
CA LEU A 30 -2.88 4.81 11.69
C LEU A 30 -3.75 4.26 10.55
N PHE A 31 -3.40 4.59 9.31
CA PHE A 31 -3.98 4.00 8.10
C PHE A 31 -3.28 2.68 7.84
N LEU A 32 -3.96 1.58 8.11
CA LEU A 32 -3.41 0.23 7.96
C LEU A 32 -4.09 -0.45 6.78
N GLY A 33 -3.35 -0.69 5.73
CA GLY A 33 -3.83 -1.37 4.53
C GLY A 33 -2.72 -2.13 3.84
N GLN A 34 -3.04 -3.27 3.26
CA GLN A 34 -2.09 -4.05 2.48
C GLN A 34 -1.60 -3.27 1.25
N GLU A 35 -0.49 -3.71 0.69
CA GLU A 35 0.08 -3.20 -0.57
C GLU A 35 -1.02 -3.06 -1.64
N GLY A 36 -1.01 -1.95 -2.37
CA GLY A 36 -1.96 -1.70 -3.46
C GLY A 36 -3.41 -1.43 -3.05
N SER A 37 -3.75 -1.43 -1.74
CA SER A 37 -5.11 -1.14 -1.23
C SER A 37 -5.52 0.33 -1.34
N GLY A 38 -4.56 1.23 -1.58
CA GLY A 38 -4.80 2.67 -1.67
C GLY A 38 -4.69 3.42 -0.35
N ALA A 39 -3.99 2.87 0.66
CA ALA A 39 -3.78 3.54 1.95
C ALA A 39 -3.03 4.88 1.79
N LEU A 40 -1.94 4.91 1.02
CA LEU A 40 -1.17 6.14 0.78
C LEU A 40 -1.97 7.23 0.06
N PRO A 41 -2.59 6.99 -1.11
CA PRO A 41 -3.36 8.02 -1.79
C PRO A 41 -4.55 8.51 -0.96
N LEU A 42 -5.18 7.65 -0.16
CA LEU A 42 -6.26 8.04 0.74
C LEU A 42 -5.76 8.94 1.88
N ALA A 43 -4.61 8.62 2.48
CA ALA A 43 -3.98 9.43 3.52
C ALA A 43 -3.60 10.82 3.00
N ILE A 44 -3.05 10.90 1.78
CA ILE A 44 -2.72 12.18 1.13
C ILE A 44 -3.99 12.99 0.85
N ALA A 45 -5.04 12.36 0.29
CA ALA A 45 -6.31 13.03 0.03
C ALA A 45 -6.93 13.58 1.33
N PHE A 46 -6.88 12.80 2.41
CA PHE A 46 -7.36 13.22 3.72
C PHE A 46 -6.52 14.35 4.30
N ALA A 47 -5.19 14.28 4.21
CA ALA A 47 -4.30 15.35 4.65
C ALA A 47 -4.58 16.67 3.92
N GLN A 48 -4.81 16.60 2.60
CA GLN A 48 -5.19 17.78 1.80
C GLN A 48 -6.54 18.35 2.23
N TYR A 49 -7.53 17.50 2.47
CA TYR A 49 -8.84 17.92 2.96
C TYR A 49 -8.72 18.66 4.30
N VAL A 50 -8.00 18.09 5.26
CA VAL A 50 -7.80 18.71 6.59
C VAL A 50 -7.01 20.02 6.51
N SER A 51 -6.01 20.11 5.60
CA SER A 51 -5.18 21.33 5.47
C SER A 51 -5.94 22.52 4.92
N LEU A 52 -7.02 22.30 4.18
CA LEU A 52 -7.81 23.36 3.55
C LEU A 52 -8.96 23.85 4.44
N LEU A 53 -9.17 23.24 5.60
CA LEU A 53 -10.20 23.70 6.53
C LEU A 53 -9.91 25.11 7.05
N PRO A 54 -10.95 25.95 7.15
CA PRO A 54 -10.78 27.30 7.66
C PRO A 54 -10.21 27.27 9.06
N GLY A 55 -9.17 28.07 9.28
CA GLY A 55 -8.62 28.30 10.60
C GLY A 55 -9.68 29.02 11.45
N SER A 56 -9.86 28.59 12.70
CA SER A 56 -10.52 29.44 13.67
C SER A 56 -9.67 30.70 13.77
N GLN A 57 -10.08 31.80 13.11
CA GLN A 57 -9.42 33.08 13.26
C GLN A 57 -9.51 33.53 14.73
N GLY A 58 -8.62 33.02 15.56
CA GLY A 58 -8.23 33.62 16.82
C GLY A 58 -7.42 34.86 16.56
N GLY A 59 -8.04 35.84 15.96
CA GLY A 59 -7.44 37.13 15.65
C GLY A 59 -8.41 38.22 16.08
N ALA A 60 -8.31 38.62 17.35
CA ALA A 60 -8.80 39.94 17.76
C ALA A 60 -8.20 41.02 16.85
N LYS A 61 -8.90 41.39 15.74
CA LYS A 61 -8.69 42.65 15.05
C LYS A 61 -10.04 43.18 14.61
N ASN A 62 -10.39 44.29 15.20
CA ASN A 62 -11.49 45.18 14.91
C ASN A 62 -12.92 44.76 15.32
N LYS A 63 -13.16 44.73 16.62
CA LYS A 63 -14.47 45.18 17.11
C LYS A 63 -14.52 46.71 16.93
N GLY A 64 -14.79 47.13 15.70
CA GLY A 64 -15.32 48.46 15.48
C GLY A 64 -16.71 48.50 16.14
N ALA A 65 -16.94 49.53 16.95
CA ALA A 65 -18.22 49.81 17.60
C ALA A 65 -19.33 49.98 16.54
N GLY A 66 -20.02 48.88 16.24
CA GLY A 66 -21.10 48.86 15.20
C GLY A 66 -21.78 47.51 15.00
N ALA A 67 -21.25 46.41 15.52
CA ALA A 67 -21.81 45.09 15.30
C ALA A 67 -22.61 44.57 16.53
N LEU A 68 -23.61 45.36 16.97
CA LEU A 68 -24.51 44.94 18.07
C LEU A 68 -25.73 44.15 17.56
N PHE A 69 -25.83 43.87 16.28
CA PHE A 69 -26.92 43.15 15.63
C PHE A 69 -26.43 42.22 14.50
N ALA A 70 -25.25 41.65 14.61
CA ALA A 70 -24.86 40.54 13.73
C ALA A 70 -25.52 39.28 14.25
N ASP A 71 -26.44 38.76 13.51
CA ASP A 71 -27.11 37.48 13.72
C ASP A 71 -26.06 36.38 13.80
N ASP A 72 -26.03 35.65 14.91
CA ASP A 72 -25.04 34.58 15.23
C ASP A 72 -25.29 33.32 14.39
N SER A 73 -26.23 33.41 13.44
CA SER A 73 -26.66 32.29 12.59
C SER A 73 -25.82 32.08 11.32
N THR A 74 -24.87 32.97 11.00
CA THR A 74 -24.11 32.92 9.72
C THR A 74 -22.69 32.39 9.85
N GLN A 75 -22.21 32.03 11.05
CA GLN A 75 -20.85 31.49 11.24
C GLN A 75 -20.74 29.98 11.39
N THR A 76 -21.87 29.26 11.45
CA THR A 76 -21.89 27.79 11.50
C THR A 76 -21.99 27.10 10.16
N ASP A 77 -22.24 27.83 9.07
CA ASP A 77 -22.49 27.27 7.74
C ASP A 77 -21.22 27.08 6.87
N GLU A 78 -20.05 27.55 7.29
CA GLU A 78 -18.81 27.39 6.49
C GLU A 78 -18.05 26.08 6.75
N LEU A 79 -18.33 25.34 7.82
CA LEU A 79 -17.96 23.94 7.99
C LEU A 79 -19.09 23.07 7.45
N GLY A 80 -19.37 23.21 6.14
CA GLY A 80 -20.44 22.48 5.48
C GLY A 80 -20.40 21.00 5.85
N LEU A 81 -21.51 20.49 6.36
CA LEU A 81 -21.73 19.06 6.51
C LEU A 81 -21.77 18.46 5.10
N PHE A 82 -20.64 17.95 4.63
CA PHE A 82 -20.61 17.28 3.33
C PHE A 82 -21.29 15.92 3.47
N ALA A 83 -22.30 15.67 2.67
CA ALA A 83 -22.98 14.40 2.68
C ALA A 83 -22.16 13.29 2.03
N SER A 84 -21.16 13.67 1.22
CA SER A 84 -20.32 12.72 0.50
C SER A 84 -18.87 13.20 0.33
N PRO A 85 -17.93 12.26 0.07
CA PRO A 85 -16.55 12.60 -0.29
C PRO A 85 -16.45 13.46 -1.57
N GLU A 86 -17.39 13.31 -2.50
CA GLU A 86 -17.46 14.05 -3.76
C GLU A 86 -17.75 15.53 -3.50
N GLU A 87 -18.68 15.84 -2.59
CA GLU A 87 -18.96 17.23 -2.16
C GLU A 87 -17.75 17.84 -1.46
N ALA A 88 -17.03 17.05 -0.66
CA ALA A 88 -15.78 17.50 -0.04
C ALA A 88 -14.71 17.82 -1.10
N ASP A 89 -14.59 17.01 -2.16
CA ASP A 89 -13.69 17.27 -3.28
C ASP A 89 -14.05 18.56 -4.04
N GLU A 90 -15.33 18.78 -4.30
CA GLU A 90 -15.82 20.02 -4.95
C GLU A 90 -15.54 21.25 -4.09
N TRP A 91 -15.72 21.14 -2.80
CA TRP A 91 -15.40 22.21 -1.87
C TRP A 91 -13.91 22.49 -1.82
N MET A 92 -13.07 21.44 -1.69
CA MET A 92 -11.61 21.57 -1.71
C MET A 92 -11.10 22.30 -2.94
N ALA A 93 -11.64 21.98 -4.12
CA ALA A 93 -11.22 22.57 -5.39
C ALA A 93 -11.44 24.10 -5.45
N ARG A 94 -12.33 24.63 -4.62
CA ARG A 94 -12.62 26.07 -4.51
C ARG A 94 -11.73 26.81 -3.50
N GLN A 95 -10.93 26.08 -2.71
CA GLN A 95 -10.11 26.70 -1.67
C GLN A 95 -8.82 27.31 -2.23
N PRO A 96 -8.35 28.44 -1.73
CA PRO A 96 -7.13 29.12 -2.23
C PRO A 96 -5.87 28.26 -2.15
N GLY A 97 -5.77 27.39 -1.12
CA GLY A 97 -4.62 26.49 -0.91
C GLY A 97 -4.63 25.21 -1.75
N TYR A 98 -5.71 24.94 -2.50
CA TYR A 98 -5.90 23.64 -3.19
C TYR A 98 -4.76 23.27 -4.14
N SER A 99 -4.34 24.20 -4.98
CA SER A 99 -3.25 23.94 -5.95
C SER A 99 -1.92 23.58 -5.28
N LYS A 100 -1.63 24.18 -4.12
CA LYS A 100 -0.42 23.84 -3.35
C LYS A 100 -0.56 22.47 -2.72
N ALA A 101 -1.72 22.16 -2.16
CA ALA A 101 -1.99 20.87 -1.55
C ALA A 101 -1.92 19.74 -2.61
N GLU A 102 -2.54 19.94 -3.77
CA GLU A 102 -2.54 18.99 -4.88
C GLU A 102 -1.13 18.73 -5.42
N ALA A 103 -0.30 19.78 -5.53
CA ALA A 103 1.09 19.67 -5.95
C ALA A 103 2.05 19.14 -4.85
N LEU A 104 1.55 18.80 -3.67
CA LEU A 104 2.34 18.39 -2.49
C LEU A 104 3.40 19.43 -2.08
N ILE A 105 3.05 20.72 -2.19
CA ILE A 105 3.91 21.87 -1.79
C ILE A 105 3.27 22.74 -0.71
N HIS A 106 2.19 22.25 -0.08
CA HIS A 106 1.54 22.98 1.02
C HIS A 106 2.48 23.04 2.23
N PRO A 107 2.75 24.25 2.78
CA PRO A 107 3.79 24.44 3.79
C PRO A 107 3.50 23.74 5.12
N ASP A 108 2.23 23.49 5.43
CA ASP A 108 1.80 22.86 6.69
C ASP A 108 1.54 21.36 6.54
N ILE A 109 1.80 20.75 5.36
CA ILE A 109 1.78 19.30 5.15
C ILE A 109 3.23 18.82 5.01
N HIS A 110 3.68 18.03 5.97
CA HIS A 110 5.01 17.44 5.98
C HIS A 110 4.92 15.96 5.63
N PHE A 111 5.92 15.48 4.87
CA PHE A 111 6.01 14.07 4.49
C PHE A 111 7.27 13.46 5.10
N SER A 112 7.14 12.24 5.59
CA SER A 112 8.27 11.41 6.03
C SER A 112 8.11 10.00 5.45
N TYR A 113 9.19 9.46 4.94
CA TYR A 113 9.24 8.17 4.25
C TYR A 113 10.65 7.58 4.33
N PRO A 114 10.83 6.27 4.08
CA PRO A 114 12.14 5.64 4.14
C PRO A 114 13.10 6.24 3.12
N VAL A 115 14.31 6.58 3.57
CA VAL A 115 15.41 7.08 2.73
C VAL A 115 16.69 6.32 3.04
N PHE A 116 17.72 6.50 2.23
CA PHE A 116 19.01 5.83 2.43
C PHE A 116 20.16 6.81 2.27
N PRO A 117 21.31 6.58 2.93
CA PRO A 117 22.50 7.39 2.76
C PRO A 117 23.14 7.15 1.38
N LYS A 118 23.31 8.21 0.57
CA LYS A 118 24.00 8.13 -0.72
C LYS A 118 25.48 7.82 -0.55
N LYS A 119 26.10 8.36 0.50
CA LYS A 119 27.50 8.13 0.88
C LYS A 119 27.60 7.68 2.33
N SER A 120 28.73 7.04 2.67
CA SER A 120 29.00 6.67 4.07
C SER A 120 29.12 7.94 4.93
N GLY A 121 28.37 7.97 6.04
CA GLY A 121 28.31 9.12 6.95
C GLY A 121 27.22 10.15 6.66
N ASP A 122 26.52 10.04 5.53
CA ASP A 122 25.38 10.89 5.22
C ASP A 122 24.23 10.67 6.22
N LYS A 123 23.48 11.74 6.49
CA LYS A 123 22.31 11.77 7.36
C LYS A 123 21.09 12.23 6.55
N PRO A 124 20.60 11.40 5.61
CA PRO A 124 19.55 11.80 4.71
C PRO A 124 18.26 12.07 5.47
N LEU A 125 17.54 13.08 4.99
CA LEU A 125 16.20 13.42 5.41
C LEU A 125 15.22 13.18 4.27
N SER A 126 13.94 12.95 4.58
CA SER A 126 12.88 12.83 3.57
C SER A 126 12.83 14.05 2.67
N THR A 127 13.11 15.25 3.20
CA THR A 127 13.15 16.49 2.41
C THR A 127 14.22 16.53 1.33
N ASP A 128 15.29 15.76 1.46
CA ASP A 128 16.36 15.68 0.44
C ASP A 128 15.89 14.95 -0.83
N PHE A 129 14.76 14.25 -0.74
CA PHE A 129 14.15 13.46 -1.83
C PHE A 129 12.73 13.94 -2.16
N ILE A 130 12.36 15.17 -1.78
CA ILE A 130 10.99 15.65 -1.94
C ILE A 130 10.57 15.79 -3.42
N GLY A 131 11.52 16.00 -4.33
CA GLY A 131 11.27 16.02 -5.77
C GLY A 131 10.82 14.65 -6.27
N GLU A 132 11.61 13.64 -5.96
CA GLU A 132 11.34 12.24 -6.31
C GLU A 132 10.08 11.72 -5.62
N TRP A 133 9.79 12.17 -4.38
CA TRP A 133 8.56 11.83 -3.68
C TRP A 133 7.31 12.35 -4.41
N ARG A 134 7.34 13.59 -4.89
CA ARG A 134 6.24 14.15 -5.68
C ARG A 134 6.04 13.39 -6.98
N GLU A 135 7.13 13.03 -7.64
CA GLU A 135 7.10 12.19 -8.84
C GLU A 135 6.50 10.81 -8.54
N PHE A 136 6.97 10.15 -7.48
CA PHE A 136 6.44 8.86 -7.04
C PHE A 136 4.94 8.91 -6.77
N VAL A 137 4.46 9.86 -5.98
CA VAL A 137 3.03 9.99 -5.67
C VAL A 137 2.20 10.32 -6.92
N ALA A 138 2.76 11.07 -7.88
CA ALA A 138 2.06 11.41 -9.11
C ALA A 138 1.94 10.22 -10.07
N GLN A 139 3.01 9.44 -10.23
CA GLN A 139 3.09 8.35 -11.20
C GLN A 139 2.63 7.02 -10.63
N ASN A 140 2.97 6.75 -9.36
CA ASN A 140 2.75 5.45 -8.74
C ASN A 140 2.19 5.55 -7.29
N PRO A 141 1.01 6.17 -7.10
CA PRO A 141 0.44 6.39 -5.76
C PRO A 141 0.06 5.09 -5.03
N TYR A 142 -0.05 3.97 -5.75
CA TYR A 142 -0.30 2.63 -5.20
C TYR A 142 0.98 1.80 -5.05
N GLY A 143 2.13 2.38 -5.35
CA GLY A 143 3.44 1.74 -5.25
C GLY A 143 3.82 1.40 -3.80
N ASN A 144 4.70 0.42 -3.64
CA ASN A 144 5.22 -0.01 -2.36
C ASN A 144 6.60 0.58 -2.05
N ALA A 145 7.16 0.21 -0.90
CA ALA A 145 8.48 0.68 -0.48
C ALA A 145 9.61 0.27 -1.44
N TYR A 146 9.49 -0.85 -2.13
CA TYR A 146 10.47 -1.28 -3.13
C TYR A 146 10.48 -0.36 -4.35
N ASP A 147 9.31 -0.04 -4.91
CA ASP A 147 9.18 0.88 -6.06
C ASP A 147 9.77 2.25 -5.72
N TRP A 148 9.49 2.73 -4.51
CA TRP A 148 10.06 3.98 -4.00
C TRP A 148 11.59 3.93 -3.91
N LEU A 149 12.13 2.90 -3.25
CA LEU A 149 13.57 2.74 -3.09
C LEU A 149 14.28 2.56 -4.42
N GLN A 150 13.65 1.88 -5.39
CA GLN A 150 14.14 1.76 -6.75
C GLN A 150 14.20 3.12 -7.45
N LEU A 151 13.13 3.91 -7.36
CA LEU A 151 13.07 5.25 -7.96
C LEU A 151 14.21 6.16 -7.47
N ILE A 152 14.52 6.11 -6.17
CA ILE A 152 15.60 6.92 -5.59
C ILE A 152 17.00 6.28 -5.72
N GLY A 153 17.14 5.13 -6.43
CA GLY A 153 18.42 4.47 -6.69
C GLY A 153 18.95 3.62 -5.54
N ALA A 154 18.07 3.07 -4.72
CA ALA A 154 18.42 2.25 -3.55
C ALA A 154 18.08 0.75 -3.72
N GLU A 155 18.09 0.21 -4.93
CA GLU A 155 17.63 -1.15 -5.27
C GLU A 155 18.15 -2.27 -4.34
N ASN A 156 19.38 -2.10 -3.82
CA ASN A 156 20.04 -3.09 -2.96
C ASN A 156 20.33 -2.56 -1.55
N LYS A 157 19.75 -1.41 -1.17
CA LYS A 157 19.94 -0.80 0.14
C LYS A 157 18.64 -0.86 0.93
N GLN A 158 18.77 -1.04 2.21
CA GLN A 158 17.61 -0.97 3.10
C GLN A 158 17.26 0.51 3.37
N GLY A 159 16.01 0.89 3.12
CA GLY A 159 15.48 2.19 3.53
C GLY A 159 15.39 2.28 5.05
N ASN A 160 15.45 3.51 5.59
CA ASN A 160 15.32 3.78 7.01
C ASN A 160 14.68 5.15 7.25
N ILE A 161 13.89 5.28 8.31
CA ILE A 161 13.47 6.55 8.89
C ILE A 161 14.35 6.76 10.13
N SER A 162 15.38 7.59 9.98
CA SER A 162 16.48 7.69 10.94
C SER A 162 16.14 8.56 12.15
N ALA A 163 17.00 8.50 13.19
CA ALA A 163 16.94 9.42 14.32
C ALA A 163 17.02 10.90 13.91
N TYR A 164 17.72 11.21 12.83
CA TYR A 164 17.82 12.58 12.30
C TYR A 164 16.49 13.04 11.71
N GLU A 165 15.82 12.16 10.99
CA GLU A 165 14.46 12.40 10.51
C GLU A 165 13.48 12.64 11.66
N CYS A 166 13.53 11.82 12.71
CA CYS A 166 12.68 12.03 13.90
C CYS A 166 12.93 13.41 14.55
N ASN A 167 14.18 13.85 14.64
CA ASN A 167 14.51 15.17 15.19
C ASN A 167 14.01 16.32 14.29
N ASP A 168 14.11 16.17 12.98
CA ASP A 168 13.61 17.13 11.98
C ASP A 168 12.08 17.24 12.05
N ILE A 169 11.38 16.11 12.18
CA ILE A 169 9.94 16.07 12.41
C ILE A 169 9.55 16.83 13.68
N ILE A 170 10.24 16.57 14.80
CA ILE A 170 10.00 17.27 16.09
C ILE A 170 10.19 18.77 15.89
N HIS A 171 11.26 19.19 15.20
CA HIS A 171 11.53 20.60 14.95
C HIS A 171 10.40 21.23 14.11
N LYS A 172 10.04 20.62 12.97
CA LYS A 172 9.00 21.14 12.05
C LYS A 172 7.64 21.26 12.72
N LEU A 173 7.22 20.25 13.47
CA LEU A 173 5.91 20.24 14.12
C LEU A 173 5.82 21.20 15.31
N ASN A 174 6.93 21.67 15.89
CA ASN A 174 6.97 22.71 16.90
C ASN A 174 6.91 24.13 16.32
N LEU A 175 7.05 24.31 15.01
CA LEU A 175 6.87 25.61 14.36
C LEU A 175 5.37 25.99 14.34
N LYS A 176 5.07 27.27 14.13
CA LYS A 176 3.69 27.72 13.89
C LYS A 176 3.23 27.31 12.49
N THR A 177 1.93 27.10 12.32
CA THR A 177 1.33 26.92 11.00
C THR A 177 1.51 28.18 10.15
N PHE A 178 1.61 28.00 8.85
CA PHE A 178 1.80 29.09 7.90
C PHE A 178 0.46 29.59 7.33
N GLU A 179 -0.36 28.71 6.78
CA GLU A 179 -1.64 29.06 6.16
C GLU A 179 -2.80 28.14 6.55
N SER A 180 -2.52 26.91 7.00
CA SER A 180 -3.55 25.99 7.47
C SER A 180 -3.83 26.15 8.97
N ARG A 181 -5.01 25.72 9.41
CA ARG A 181 -5.28 25.51 10.82
C ARG A 181 -4.39 24.43 11.39
N PHE A 182 -4.22 23.31 10.67
CA PHE A 182 -3.51 22.14 11.16
C PHE A 182 -2.10 22.04 10.58
N LYS A 183 -1.16 21.60 11.41
CA LYS A 183 0.10 21.00 10.96
C LYS A 183 -0.11 19.51 10.78
N ILE A 184 0.23 18.99 9.62
CA ILE A 184 -0.04 17.60 9.26
C ILE A 184 1.27 16.91 8.92
N LEU A 185 1.53 15.77 9.56
CA LEU A 185 2.59 14.85 9.17
C LEU A 185 1.97 13.61 8.55
N VAL A 186 2.27 13.37 7.28
CA VAL A 186 2.01 12.09 6.63
C VAL A 186 3.30 11.29 6.66
N MET A 187 3.35 10.26 7.49
CA MET A 187 4.48 9.34 7.59
C MET A 187 4.12 8.05 6.88
N TRP A 188 4.79 7.78 5.77
CA TRP A 188 4.62 6.55 5.02
C TRP A 188 5.65 5.52 5.43
N MET A 189 5.21 4.27 5.61
CA MET A 189 6.03 3.14 6.05
C MET A 189 6.70 3.35 7.42
N PRO A 190 5.94 3.63 8.51
CA PRO A 190 6.48 3.75 9.86
C PRO A 190 7.18 2.48 10.35
N GLU A 191 7.01 1.34 9.69
CA GLU A 191 7.75 0.09 9.90
C GLU A 191 9.27 0.29 9.81
N TYR A 192 9.71 1.28 9.02
CA TYR A 192 11.12 1.62 8.84
C TYR A 192 11.68 2.53 9.93
N LEU A 193 10.88 2.92 10.94
CA LEU A 193 11.37 3.64 12.12
C LEU A 193 12.23 2.75 13.03
N GLY A 194 11.92 1.46 13.12
CA GLY A 194 12.53 0.58 14.10
C GLY A 194 12.49 1.18 15.51
N ASN A 195 13.58 1.08 16.26
CA ASN A 195 13.67 1.62 17.62
C ASN A 195 13.70 3.16 17.68
N GLU A 196 13.99 3.85 16.58
CA GLU A 196 14.04 5.31 16.52
C GLU A 196 12.65 5.95 16.72
N GLY A 197 11.59 5.20 16.46
CA GLY A 197 10.21 5.60 16.73
C GLY A 197 9.95 6.02 18.18
N ASN A 198 10.74 5.54 19.12
CA ASN A 198 10.63 5.97 20.53
C ASN A 198 10.87 7.48 20.72
N LYS A 199 11.62 8.14 19.83
CA LYS A 199 11.85 9.58 19.86
C LYS A 199 10.58 10.40 19.58
N LEU A 200 9.63 9.82 18.84
CA LEU A 200 8.37 10.48 18.51
C LEU A 200 7.28 10.29 19.55
N LEU A 201 7.45 9.37 20.52
CA LEU A 201 6.40 9.03 21.48
C LEU A 201 5.88 10.23 22.25
N LYS A 202 6.80 11.07 22.79
CA LYS A 202 6.40 12.28 23.53
C LYS A 202 5.60 13.24 22.66
N LEU A 203 5.99 13.38 21.39
CA LEU A 203 5.32 14.26 20.45
C LEU A 203 3.94 13.72 20.05
N ILE A 204 3.80 12.40 19.98
CA ILE A 204 2.50 11.74 19.69
C ILE A 204 1.59 11.78 20.94
N GLU A 205 2.15 11.68 22.15
CA GLU A 205 1.37 11.76 23.41
C GLU A 205 0.86 13.17 23.70
N GLU A 206 1.73 14.16 23.54
CA GLU A 206 1.47 15.57 23.84
C GLU A 206 1.79 16.43 22.61
N PRO A 207 0.98 16.33 21.54
CA PRO A 207 1.26 17.06 20.32
C PRO A 207 1.06 18.58 20.52
N PRO A 208 1.83 19.41 19.79
CA PRO A 208 1.50 20.83 19.70
C PRO A 208 0.06 21.02 19.21
N VAL A 209 -0.54 22.15 19.60
CA VAL A 209 -1.94 22.45 19.24
C VAL A 209 -2.14 22.33 17.72
N ASP A 210 -3.30 21.78 17.33
CA ASP A 210 -3.71 21.60 15.95
C ASP A 210 -2.67 20.80 15.10
N THR A 211 -2.06 19.76 15.70
CA THR A 211 -1.14 18.85 14.98
C THR A 211 -1.85 17.52 14.71
N LEU A 212 -1.75 17.04 13.47
CA LEU A 212 -2.31 15.76 13.03
C LEU A 212 -1.19 14.85 12.50
N PHE A 213 -1.10 13.66 13.07
CA PHE A 213 -0.25 12.57 12.56
C PHE A 213 -1.09 11.60 11.75
N ILE A 214 -0.66 11.29 10.53
CA ILE A 214 -1.23 10.26 9.67
C ILE A 214 -0.10 9.27 9.35
N LEU A 215 -0.08 8.14 10.06
CA LEU A 215 0.85 7.04 9.81
C LEU A 215 0.20 6.11 8.77
N VAL A 216 0.94 5.75 7.73
CA VAL A 216 0.45 4.88 6.65
C VAL A 216 1.31 3.64 6.61
N ALA A 217 0.74 2.51 7.01
CA ALA A 217 1.42 1.25 7.24
C ALA A 217 0.79 0.09 6.48
N GLU A 218 1.59 -0.93 6.21
CA GLU A 218 1.14 -2.20 5.63
C GLU A 218 1.12 -3.33 6.68
N ASN A 219 1.99 -3.26 7.68
CA ASN A 219 2.15 -4.31 8.68
C ASN A 219 2.31 -3.76 10.10
N GLU A 220 1.24 -3.85 10.90
CA GLU A 220 1.24 -3.38 12.29
C GLU A 220 2.24 -4.10 13.20
N SER A 221 2.60 -5.37 12.89
CA SER A 221 3.53 -6.14 13.72
C SER A 221 4.96 -5.59 13.70
N LEU A 222 5.29 -4.76 12.72
CA LEU A 222 6.60 -4.10 12.57
C LEU A 222 6.62 -2.69 13.21
N ILE A 223 5.49 -2.22 13.71
CA ILE A 223 5.38 -0.92 14.38
C ILE A 223 5.50 -1.13 15.90
N LEU A 224 6.18 -0.20 16.57
CA LEU A 224 6.31 -0.25 18.02
C LEU A 224 4.93 -0.28 18.70
N PRO A 225 4.67 -1.20 19.63
CA PRO A 225 3.39 -1.28 20.36
C PRO A 225 3.04 0.03 21.08
N THR A 226 4.07 0.79 21.47
CA THR A 226 3.93 2.11 22.11
C THR A 226 3.37 3.17 21.16
N ILE A 227 3.64 3.09 19.86
CA ILE A 227 3.03 3.94 18.83
C ILE A 227 1.60 3.46 18.55
N LEU A 228 1.41 2.15 18.38
CA LEU A 228 0.08 1.57 18.11
C LEU A 228 -0.95 1.95 19.19
N SER A 229 -0.57 1.90 20.46
CA SER A 229 -1.47 2.21 21.58
C SER A 229 -1.91 3.68 21.64
N ARG A 230 -1.28 4.58 20.88
CA ARG A 230 -1.54 6.03 20.84
C ARG A 230 -2.16 6.51 19.53
N THR A 231 -2.38 5.60 18.61
CA THR A 231 -2.96 5.91 17.30
C THR A 231 -4.36 5.33 17.16
N GLN A 232 -5.24 6.07 16.53
CA GLN A 232 -6.55 5.56 16.13
C GLN A 232 -6.43 4.80 14.82
N LEU A 233 -6.80 3.53 14.85
CA LEU A 233 -6.72 2.67 13.68
C LEU A 233 -7.81 2.99 12.65
N VAL A 234 -7.39 3.20 11.41
CA VAL A 234 -8.22 3.30 10.21
C VAL A 234 -7.85 2.14 9.29
N LYS A 235 -8.65 1.07 9.30
CA LYS A 235 -8.42 -0.08 8.41
C LYS A 235 -8.79 0.27 6.99
N ILE A 236 -7.87 -0.02 6.05
CA ILE A 236 -8.05 0.12 4.62
C ILE A 236 -8.13 -1.29 4.02
N PRO A 237 -9.33 -1.78 3.69
CA PRO A 237 -9.48 -3.12 3.13
C PRO A 237 -8.84 -3.22 1.74
N PRO A 238 -8.50 -4.44 1.29
CA PRO A 238 -8.17 -4.68 -0.12
C PRO A 238 -9.29 -4.16 -1.03
N LEU A 239 -8.94 -3.76 -2.23
CA LEU A 239 -9.92 -3.30 -3.22
C LEU A 239 -10.80 -4.46 -3.70
N GLU A 240 -12.06 -4.18 -4.01
CA GLU A 240 -12.92 -5.16 -4.64
C GLU A 240 -12.50 -5.37 -6.11
N SER A 241 -12.62 -6.60 -6.62
CA SER A 241 -12.25 -6.91 -8.02
C SER A 241 -12.95 -5.99 -9.02
N GLY A 242 -14.22 -5.64 -8.81
CA GLY A 242 -14.95 -4.69 -9.66
C GLY A 242 -14.44 -3.24 -9.58
N GLU A 243 -13.81 -2.84 -8.49
CA GLU A 243 -13.17 -1.53 -8.37
C GLU A 243 -11.86 -1.50 -9.15
N ILE A 244 -11.07 -2.58 -9.10
CA ILE A 244 -9.84 -2.74 -9.89
C ILE A 244 -10.18 -2.81 -11.37
N GLU A 245 -11.16 -3.61 -11.78
CA GLU A 245 -11.60 -3.72 -13.18
C GLU A 245 -11.94 -2.35 -13.77
N ARG A 246 -12.77 -1.57 -13.07
CA ARG A 246 -13.12 -0.21 -13.50
C ARG A 246 -11.90 0.70 -13.59
N ALA A 247 -11.04 0.66 -12.60
CA ALA A 247 -9.83 1.49 -12.59
C ALA A 247 -8.87 1.12 -13.72
N LEU A 248 -8.69 -0.15 -14.03
CA LEU A 248 -7.87 -0.62 -15.16
C LEU A 248 -8.47 -0.18 -16.51
N THR A 249 -9.77 -0.30 -16.68
CA THR A 249 -10.44 0.12 -17.90
C THR A 249 -10.35 1.64 -18.10
N GLU A 250 -10.63 2.42 -17.05
CA GLU A 250 -10.67 3.88 -17.12
C GLU A 250 -9.26 4.54 -17.17
N ARG A 251 -8.28 3.98 -16.43
CA ARG A 251 -6.96 4.62 -16.26
C ARG A 251 -5.88 3.98 -17.13
N ALA A 252 -5.91 2.65 -17.31
CA ALA A 252 -4.93 1.94 -18.13
C ALA A 252 -5.42 1.67 -19.55
N GLY A 253 -6.71 1.92 -19.85
CA GLY A 253 -7.28 1.79 -21.21
C GLY A 253 -7.34 0.37 -21.74
N VAL A 254 -7.32 -0.64 -20.87
CA VAL A 254 -7.39 -2.05 -21.26
C VAL A 254 -8.84 -2.50 -21.49
N SER A 255 -9.01 -3.59 -22.24
CA SER A 255 -10.34 -4.17 -22.47
C SER A 255 -10.97 -4.66 -21.16
N SER A 256 -12.30 -4.63 -21.06
CA SER A 256 -13.00 -5.12 -19.85
C SER A 256 -12.70 -6.59 -19.54
N GLU A 257 -12.52 -7.42 -20.58
CA GLU A 257 -12.16 -8.84 -20.43
C GLU A 257 -10.78 -9.00 -19.78
N GLN A 258 -9.79 -8.27 -20.26
CA GLN A 258 -8.44 -8.27 -19.70
C GLN A 258 -8.41 -7.67 -18.30
N ALA A 259 -9.12 -6.57 -18.06
CA ALA A 259 -9.25 -5.93 -16.76
C ALA A 259 -9.86 -6.88 -15.73
N GLN A 260 -10.92 -7.60 -16.09
CA GLN A 260 -11.58 -8.58 -15.23
C GLN A 260 -10.66 -9.74 -14.86
N GLN A 261 -9.93 -10.29 -15.84
CA GLN A 261 -8.96 -11.36 -15.60
C GLN A 261 -7.88 -10.92 -14.60
N VAL A 262 -7.25 -9.77 -14.87
CA VAL A 262 -6.20 -9.22 -14.02
C VAL A 262 -6.70 -8.88 -12.62
N ALA A 263 -7.90 -8.29 -12.51
CA ALA A 263 -8.51 -7.96 -11.23
C ALA A 263 -8.79 -9.20 -10.35
N SER A 264 -9.11 -10.34 -10.97
CA SER A 264 -9.33 -11.59 -10.24
C SER A 264 -8.02 -12.16 -9.65
N ILE A 265 -6.90 -12.02 -10.37
CA ILE A 265 -5.59 -12.53 -9.96
C ILE A 265 -4.95 -11.63 -8.90
N SER A 266 -5.15 -10.31 -8.99
CA SER A 266 -4.48 -9.32 -8.15
C SER A 266 -4.99 -9.27 -6.69
N GLN A 267 -6.04 -10.01 -6.34
CA GLN A 267 -6.55 -10.18 -4.96
C GLN A 267 -6.74 -8.85 -4.19
N GLY A 268 -7.17 -7.80 -4.86
CA GLY A 268 -7.40 -6.50 -4.24
C GLY A 268 -6.18 -5.56 -4.21
N ASN A 269 -5.06 -5.97 -4.83
CA ASN A 269 -3.84 -5.19 -4.96
C ASN A 269 -3.76 -4.53 -6.35
N TYR A 270 -4.05 -3.22 -6.42
CA TYR A 270 -4.03 -2.48 -7.69
C TYR A 270 -2.61 -2.34 -8.28
N ARG A 271 -1.58 -2.25 -7.44
CA ARG A 271 -0.19 -2.26 -7.91
C ARG A 271 0.14 -3.54 -8.67
N GLU A 272 -0.23 -4.67 -8.10
CA GLU A 272 -0.04 -5.98 -8.74
C GLU A 272 -0.83 -6.10 -10.04
N ALA A 273 -2.06 -5.57 -10.04
CA ALA A 273 -2.87 -5.54 -11.26
C ALA A 273 -2.16 -4.80 -12.41
N LEU A 274 -1.53 -3.65 -12.13
CA LEU A 274 -0.74 -2.92 -13.13
C LEU A 274 0.49 -3.72 -13.60
N GLN A 275 1.20 -4.37 -12.69
CA GLN A 275 2.35 -5.20 -13.02
C GLN A 275 1.97 -6.44 -13.86
N LEU A 276 0.84 -7.06 -13.57
CA LEU A 276 0.31 -8.16 -14.39
C LEU A 276 -0.01 -7.70 -15.82
N LEU A 277 -0.49 -6.46 -16.00
CA LEU A 277 -0.70 -5.88 -17.33
C LEU A 277 0.62 -5.64 -18.07
N GLU A 278 1.62 -5.09 -17.41
CA GLU A 278 2.94 -4.87 -18.01
C GLU A 278 3.60 -6.17 -18.49
N HIS A 279 3.31 -7.28 -17.80
CA HIS A 279 3.86 -8.61 -18.09
C HIS A 279 2.85 -9.59 -18.72
N ALA A 280 1.74 -9.09 -19.26
CA ALA A 280 0.69 -9.91 -19.88
C ALA A 280 1.20 -10.78 -21.06
N ALA A 281 2.38 -10.46 -21.62
CA ALA A 281 3.03 -11.25 -22.67
C ALA A 281 3.85 -12.44 -22.13
N GLU A 282 4.02 -12.57 -20.81
CA GLU A 282 4.81 -13.67 -20.22
C GLU A 282 3.98 -14.96 -20.16
N ASP A 283 4.56 -16.06 -20.63
CA ASP A 283 3.93 -17.39 -20.53
C ASP A 283 4.17 -18.02 -19.15
N TRP A 284 3.52 -17.43 -18.12
CA TRP A 284 3.60 -17.97 -16.75
C TRP A 284 3.14 -19.42 -16.65
N GLN A 285 2.14 -19.79 -17.43
CA GLN A 285 1.61 -21.14 -17.45
C GLN A 285 2.61 -22.13 -18.03
N GLY A 286 3.29 -21.77 -19.12
CA GLY A 286 4.37 -22.56 -19.70
C GLY A 286 5.52 -22.74 -18.73
N LEU A 287 5.97 -21.63 -18.10
CA LEU A 287 7.05 -21.66 -17.12
C LEU A 287 6.70 -22.52 -15.90
N LEU A 288 5.47 -22.44 -15.40
CA LEU A 288 5.00 -23.31 -14.30
C LEU A 288 4.93 -24.78 -14.70
N ARG A 289 4.46 -25.06 -15.91
CA ARG A 289 4.42 -26.42 -16.44
C ARG A 289 5.81 -27.04 -16.55
N GLU A 290 6.79 -26.26 -17.01
CA GLU A 290 8.19 -26.68 -17.08
C GLU A 290 8.74 -26.97 -15.69
N TRP A 291 8.47 -26.09 -14.72
CA TRP A 291 8.93 -26.30 -13.34
C TRP A 291 8.34 -27.58 -12.72
N LEU A 292 7.02 -27.76 -12.79
CA LEU A 292 6.36 -28.96 -12.28
C LEU A 292 6.83 -30.24 -12.99
N ASN A 293 7.09 -30.18 -14.29
CA ASN A 293 7.70 -31.31 -15.01
C ASN A 293 9.14 -31.58 -14.55
N ALA A 294 9.93 -30.53 -14.29
CA ALA A 294 11.28 -30.68 -13.74
C ALA A 294 11.26 -31.32 -12.36
N ILE A 295 10.30 -30.95 -11.53
CA ILE A 295 10.10 -31.52 -10.20
C ILE A 295 9.70 -33.00 -10.27
N LEU A 296 8.69 -33.32 -11.08
CA LEU A 296 8.00 -34.61 -11.00
C LEU A 296 8.50 -35.67 -12.01
N LYS A 297 9.12 -35.25 -13.13
CA LYS A 297 9.42 -36.17 -14.24
C LYS A 297 10.87 -36.18 -14.67
N THR A 298 11.49 -35.00 -14.85
CA THR A 298 12.79 -34.89 -15.54
C THR A 298 14.00 -34.86 -14.60
N GLY A 299 13.80 -34.63 -13.29
CA GLY A 299 14.82 -34.80 -12.27
C GLY A 299 15.81 -33.64 -12.08
N PRO A 300 16.88 -33.84 -11.30
CA PRO A 300 17.71 -32.77 -10.72
C PRO A 300 18.37 -31.85 -11.75
N VAL A 301 18.81 -32.35 -12.88
CA VAL A 301 19.47 -31.54 -13.92
C VAL A 301 18.52 -30.49 -14.51
N ALA A 302 17.27 -30.90 -14.78
CA ALA A 302 16.26 -29.97 -15.29
C ALA A 302 15.84 -28.95 -14.21
N GLN A 303 15.77 -29.38 -12.95
CA GLN A 303 15.48 -28.48 -11.81
C GLN A 303 16.54 -27.39 -11.70
N VAL A 304 17.83 -27.75 -11.74
CA VAL A 304 18.92 -26.75 -11.69
C VAL A 304 18.85 -25.78 -12.84
N LYS A 305 18.64 -26.28 -14.07
CA LYS A 305 18.52 -25.45 -15.27
C LYS A 305 17.36 -24.45 -15.12
N TRP A 306 16.19 -24.90 -14.72
CA TRP A 306 15.03 -24.05 -14.54
C TRP A 306 15.27 -22.97 -13.46
N VAL A 307 15.90 -23.35 -12.32
CA VAL A 307 16.25 -22.38 -11.27
C VAL A 307 17.24 -21.32 -11.77
N GLU A 308 18.17 -21.68 -12.65
CA GLU A 308 19.08 -20.70 -13.26
C GLU A 308 18.36 -19.73 -14.19
N GLU A 309 17.33 -20.18 -14.88
CA GLU A 309 16.51 -19.34 -15.77
C GLU A 309 15.65 -18.37 -14.96
N ILE A 310 14.89 -18.85 -13.97
CA ILE A 310 14.05 -17.98 -13.13
C ILE A 310 14.90 -16.98 -12.29
N ASN A 311 16.11 -17.35 -11.90
CA ASN A 311 16.99 -16.45 -11.17
C ASN A 311 17.40 -15.22 -11.98
N LYS A 312 17.39 -15.30 -13.34
CA LYS A 312 17.71 -14.17 -14.23
C LYS A 312 16.56 -13.20 -14.43
N SER A 313 15.33 -13.59 -14.11
CA SER A 313 14.13 -12.80 -14.41
C SER A 313 13.93 -11.56 -13.53
N GLY A 314 14.67 -11.48 -12.41
CA GLY A 314 14.52 -10.39 -11.43
C GLY A 314 13.41 -10.67 -10.40
N ARG A 315 13.49 -9.96 -9.27
CA ARG A 315 12.66 -10.26 -8.08
C ARG A 315 11.16 -10.05 -8.29
N GLU A 316 10.79 -8.99 -8.98
CA GLU A 316 9.37 -8.72 -9.22
C GLU A 316 8.73 -9.80 -10.09
N LYS A 317 9.38 -10.23 -11.17
CA LYS A 317 8.90 -11.36 -11.99
C LYS A 317 8.84 -12.66 -11.21
N GLN A 318 9.81 -12.91 -10.33
CA GLN A 318 9.82 -14.08 -9.45
C GLN A 318 8.61 -14.09 -8.51
N LYS A 319 8.28 -12.95 -7.90
CA LYS A 319 7.11 -12.81 -7.04
C LYS A 319 5.81 -13.04 -7.82
N GLN A 320 5.68 -12.39 -8.98
CA GLN A 320 4.50 -12.53 -9.84
C GLN A 320 4.29 -13.97 -10.29
N PHE A 321 5.36 -14.67 -10.67
CA PHE A 321 5.31 -16.08 -11.01
C PHE A 321 4.79 -16.93 -9.83
N LEU A 322 5.29 -16.70 -8.61
CA LEU A 322 4.84 -17.41 -7.43
C LEU A 322 3.38 -17.08 -7.06
N ARG A 323 2.97 -15.82 -7.16
CA ARG A 323 1.57 -15.41 -6.94
C ARG A 323 0.63 -15.99 -7.99
N TYR A 324 1.06 -16.06 -9.25
CA TYR A 324 0.29 -16.74 -10.29
C TYR A 324 0.09 -18.22 -9.95
N PHE A 325 1.10 -18.89 -9.43
CA PHE A 325 0.96 -20.28 -8.99
C PHE A 325 -0.01 -20.40 -7.81
N ASN A 326 0.07 -19.53 -6.81
CA ASN A 326 -0.89 -19.49 -5.71
C ASN A 326 -2.33 -19.32 -6.21
N HIS A 327 -2.57 -18.38 -7.12
CA HIS A 327 -3.88 -18.21 -7.74
C HIS A 327 -4.42 -19.50 -8.36
N LEU A 328 -3.61 -20.23 -9.12
CA LEU A 328 -4.02 -21.50 -9.73
C LEU A 328 -4.30 -22.59 -8.69
N LEU A 329 -3.55 -22.62 -7.58
CA LEU A 329 -3.81 -23.56 -6.45
C LEU A 329 -5.13 -23.22 -5.74
N GLU A 330 -5.40 -21.95 -5.48
CA GLU A 330 -6.66 -21.49 -4.90
C GLU A 330 -7.86 -21.88 -5.78
N GLU A 331 -7.76 -21.66 -7.09
CA GLU A 331 -8.79 -22.07 -8.03
C GLU A 331 -8.93 -23.61 -8.09
N ALA A 332 -7.85 -24.36 -7.97
CA ALA A 332 -7.92 -25.81 -7.87
C ALA A 332 -8.62 -26.30 -6.59
N ILE A 333 -8.35 -25.64 -5.45
CA ILE A 333 -9.05 -25.91 -4.18
C ILE A 333 -10.53 -25.54 -4.30
N ARG A 334 -10.83 -24.36 -4.86
CA ARG A 334 -12.21 -23.91 -5.11
C ARG A 334 -12.99 -24.89 -5.95
N LEU A 335 -12.40 -25.34 -7.06
CA LEU A 335 -13.03 -26.35 -7.92
C LEU A 335 -13.33 -27.63 -7.16
N ARG A 336 -12.43 -28.08 -6.29
CA ARG A 336 -12.61 -29.32 -5.51
C ARG A 336 -13.69 -29.21 -4.45
N ILE A 337 -13.82 -28.04 -3.81
CA ILE A 337 -14.78 -27.82 -2.72
C ILE A 337 -16.18 -27.46 -3.25
N LEU A 338 -16.25 -26.54 -4.20
CA LEU A 338 -17.51 -25.99 -4.71
C LEU A 338 -18.03 -26.73 -5.97
N GLY A 339 -17.16 -27.49 -6.65
CA GLY A 339 -17.50 -28.15 -7.90
C GLY A 339 -17.57 -27.24 -9.14
N GLU A 340 -17.36 -25.95 -8.94
CA GLU A 340 -17.46 -24.93 -10.00
C GLU A 340 -16.27 -23.99 -9.98
N LEU A 341 -15.84 -23.55 -11.17
CA LEU A 341 -14.85 -22.49 -11.36
C LEU A 341 -15.55 -21.19 -11.76
N PRO A 342 -14.92 -20.04 -11.50
CA PRO A 342 -15.42 -18.76 -12.00
C PRO A 342 -15.64 -18.81 -13.52
N ARG A 343 -16.76 -18.25 -13.99
CA ARG A 343 -17.13 -18.26 -15.42
C ARG A 343 -16.11 -17.55 -16.29
N ASN A 344 -15.46 -16.55 -15.73
CA ASN A 344 -14.47 -15.68 -16.36
C ASN A 344 -13.04 -16.23 -16.31
N LEU A 345 -12.79 -17.38 -15.67
CA LEU A 345 -11.46 -17.99 -15.68
C LEU A 345 -11.12 -18.51 -17.10
N PRO A 346 -9.91 -18.22 -17.64
CA PRO A 346 -9.48 -18.74 -18.92
C PRO A 346 -9.53 -20.27 -18.98
N ASP A 347 -9.90 -20.83 -20.11
CA ASP A 347 -10.05 -22.29 -20.27
C ASP A 347 -8.73 -23.03 -20.01
N ALA A 348 -7.59 -22.43 -20.37
CA ALA A 348 -6.27 -22.96 -20.08
C ALA A 348 -5.99 -23.07 -18.57
N GLU A 349 -6.41 -22.10 -17.78
CA GLU A 349 -6.28 -22.10 -16.32
C GLU A 349 -7.25 -23.09 -15.65
N LYS A 350 -8.49 -23.20 -16.18
CA LYS A 350 -9.45 -24.24 -15.76
C LYS A 350 -8.85 -25.63 -15.92
N ASP A 351 -8.27 -25.91 -17.11
CA ASP A 351 -7.64 -27.19 -17.39
C ASP A 351 -6.43 -27.44 -16.50
N PHE A 352 -5.67 -26.38 -16.16
CA PHE A 352 -4.54 -26.49 -15.25
C PHE A 352 -4.98 -26.79 -13.81
N ALA A 353 -6.03 -26.12 -13.31
CA ALA A 353 -6.63 -26.38 -12.00
C ALA A 353 -7.13 -27.83 -11.87
N VAL A 354 -7.77 -28.36 -12.91
CA VAL A 354 -8.18 -29.78 -12.97
C VAL A 354 -6.97 -30.71 -12.88
N ARG A 355 -5.85 -30.39 -13.54
CA ARG A 355 -4.62 -31.19 -13.50
C ARG A 355 -3.94 -31.10 -12.13
N LEU A 356 -3.89 -29.93 -11.50
CA LEU A 356 -3.37 -29.76 -10.14
C LEU A 356 -4.14 -30.65 -9.16
N ASN A 357 -5.46 -30.72 -9.28
CA ASN A 357 -6.30 -31.60 -8.48
C ASN A 357 -6.03 -33.09 -8.64
N LYS A 358 -5.40 -33.51 -9.75
CA LYS A 358 -4.99 -34.91 -9.94
C LYS A 358 -3.66 -35.25 -9.30
N ILE A 359 -2.77 -34.27 -9.13
CA ILE A 359 -1.40 -34.49 -8.64
C ILE A 359 -1.25 -34.19 -7.14
N ALA A 360 -2.12 -33.34 -6.58
CA ALA A 360 -2.06 -32.94 -5.18
C ALA A 360 -3.47 -32.91 -4.55
N ASP A 361 -3.63 -33.37 -3.32
CA ASP A 361 -4.84 -33.20 -2.53
C ASP A 361 -4.92 -31.81 -1.87
N ILE A 362 -6.02 -31.51 -1.15
CA ILE A 362 -6.23 -30.19 -0.52
C ILE A 362 -5.12 -29.88 0.48
N SER A 363 -4.72 -30.84 1.31
CA SER A 363 -3.69 -30.62 2.33
C SER A 363 -2.32 -30.36 1.72
N GLN A 364 -2.01 -31.05 0.62
CA GLN A 364 -0.80 -30.80 -0.16
C GLN A 364 -0.83 -29.42 -0.83
N GLN A 365 -1.96 -29.06 -1.44
CA GLN A 365 -2.13 -27.73 -2.07
C GLN A 365 -2.00 -26.60 -1.04
N GLN A 366 -2.56 -26.73 0.16
CA GLN A 366 -2.40 -25.78 1.25
C GLN A 366 -0.93 -25.66 1.70
N ALA A 367 -0.23 -26.80 1.85
CA ALA A 367 1.18 -26.77 2.19
C ALA A 367 2.04 -26.13 1.11
N ILE A 368 1.70 -26.30 -0.17
CA ILE A 368 2.37 -25.63 -1.27
C ILE A 368 2.15 -24.11 -1.21
N ILE A 369 0.91 -23.65 -0.95
CA ILE A 369 0.59 -22.23 -0.79
C ILE A 369 1.42 -21.61 0.34
N GLU A 370 1.48 -22.27 1.52
CA GLU A 370 2.29 -21.80 2.64
C GLU A 370 3.78 -21.65 2.28
N GLU A 371 4.34 -22.60 1.54
CA GLU A 371 5.75 -22.53 1.11
C GLU A 371 5.99 -21.45 0.06
N ILE A 372 5.02 -21.22 -0.83
CA ILE A 372 5.08 -20.14 -1.82
C ILE A 372 4.99 -18.77 -1.13
N ASP A 373 4.08 -18.58 -0.19
CA ASP A 373 3.93 -17.36 0.59
C ASP A 373 5.21 -17.02 1.37
N ASN A 374 5.81 -18.05 2.00
CA ASN A 374 7.11 -17.92 2.64
C ASN A 374 8.20 -17.49 1.64
N ALA A 375 8.18 -18.05 0.43
CA ALA A 375 9.15 -17.70 -0.60
C ALA A 375 8.98 -16.26 -1.07
N VAL A 376 7.76 -15.79 -1.31
CA VAL A 376 7.44 -14.39 -1.62
C VAL A 376 7.94 -13.47 -0.51
N TYR A 377 7.64 -13.80 0.74
CA TYR A 377 8.12 -13.05 1.91
C TYR A 377 9.64 -12.90 1.97
N TYR A 378 10.39 -13.97 1.66
CA TYR A 378 11.85 -13.92 1.64
C TYR A 378 12.42 -13.15 0.45
N ILE A 379 11.78 -13.21 -0.74
CA ILE A 379 12.19 -12.42 -1.91
C ILE A 379 12.09 -10.93 -1.60
N GLU A 380 11.02 -10.50 -0.94
CA GLU A 380 10.82 -9.11 -0.51
C GLU A 380 11.89 -8.63 0.47
N ARG A 381 12.48 -9.55 1.23
CA ARG A 381 13.58 -9.29 2.18
C ARG A 381 14.96 -9.52 1.62
N ASN A 382 15.11 -9.48 0.30
CA ASN A 382 16.40 -9.60 -0.37
C ASN A 382 17.09 -10.96 -0.20
N ALA A 383 16.37 -12.04 0.05
CA ALA A 383 16.94 -13.38 0.07
C ALA A 383 17.56 -13.73 -1.28
N ASN A 384 18.52 -14.63 -1.25
CA ASN A 384 19.13 -15.17 -2.47
C ASN A 384 18.12 -16.03 -3.24
N ALA A 385 17.62 -15.51 -4.36
CA ALA A 385 16.56 -16.14 -5.14
C ALA A 385 16.97 -17.54 -5.64
N LYS A 386 18.22 -17.74 -6.07
CA LYS A 386 18.70 -19.05 -6.53
C LYS A 386 18.59 -20.10 -5.44
N MET A 387 19.06 -19.79 -4.23
CA MET A 387 18.96 -20.70 -3.08
C MET A 387 17.51 -20.95 -2.68
N LEU A 388 16.69 -19.90 -2.69
CA LEU A 388 15.28 -19.97 -2.34
C LEU A 388 14.51 -20.89 -3.29
N PHE A 389 14.67 -20.71 -4.61
CA PHE A 389 13.99 -21.56 -5.60
C PHE A 389 14.51 -23.01 -5.59
N HIS A 390 15.79 -23.27 -5.28
CA HIS A 390 16.26 -24.63 -5.05
C HIS A 390 15.58 -25.28 -3.84
N ALA A 391 15.52 -24.58 -2.71
CA ALA A 391 14.86 -25.06 -1.51
C ALA A 391 13.37 -25.30 -1.77
N LEU A 392 12.68 -24.36 -2.43
CA LEU A 392 11.27 -24.51 -2.77
C LEU A 392 11.03 -25.69 -3.72
N THR A 393 11.88 -25.89 -4.73
CA THR A 393 11.80 -27.02 -5.66
C THR A 393 11.88 -28.36 -4.91
N ILE A 394 12.79 -28.50 -3.95
CA ILE A 394 12.95 -29.70 -3.14
C ILE A 394 11.71 -29.92 -2.23
N LYS A 395 11.23 -28.84 -1.58
CA LYS A 395 10.03 -28.91 -0.72
C LYS A 395 8.80 -29.34 -1.52
N LEU A 396 8.57 -28.73 -2.70
CA LEU A 396 7.47 -29.11 -3.58
C LEU A 396 7.55 -30.57 -4.02
N TYR A 397 8.75 -31.08 -4.33
CA TYR A 397 8.94 -32.49 -4.63
C TYR A 397 8.46 -33.37 -3.47
N HIS A 398 8.90 -33.12 -2.22
CA HIS A 398 8.49 -33.89 -1.06
C HIS A 398 6.99 -33.80 -0.74
N ILE A 399 6.40 -32.60 -0.90
CA ILE A 399 4.96 -32.43 -0.70
C ILE A 399 4.16 -33.23 -1.72
N ILE A 400 4.52 -33.17 -3.00
CA ILE A 400 3.72 -33.76 -4.08
C ILE A 400 4.04 -35.26 -4.24
N ALA A 401 5.32 -35.64 -4.29
CA ALA A 401 5.74 -37.01 -4.60
C ALA A 401 5.74 -37.93 -3.37
N ASP A 402 6.28 -37.45 -2.26
CA ASP A 402 6.41 -38.26 -1.04
C ASP A 402 5.19 -38.14 -0.11
N LYS A 403 4.21 -37.27 -0.47
CA LYS A 403 3.02 -36.96 0.34
C LYS A 403 3.36 -36.56 1.79
N THR A 404 4.52 -35.95 1.97
CA THR A 404 5.01 -35.57 3.29
C THR A 404 4.53 -34.15 3.57
N VAL A 405 3.35 -34.03 4.19
CA VAL A 405 2.91 -32.77 4.79
C VAL A 405 3.59 -32.67 6.16
N ALA A 406 4.88 -32.37 6.15
CA ALA A 406 5.60 -32.10 7.40
C ALA A 406 5.17 -30.74 7.91
N ARG A 407 4.36 -30.71 8.96
CA ARG A 407 4.25 -29.52 9.82
C ARG A 407 5.64 -29.32 10.46
N ILE A 408 6.43 -28.46 9.85
CA ILE A 408 7.63 -27.95 10.52
C ILE A 408 7.11 -26.86 11.46
N ASN A 409 7.09 -27.20 12.77
CA ASN A 409 6.83 -26.28 13.86
C ASN A 409 7.93 -25.22 13.94
#